data_85aeb7079749e214351c415c4f0e2401
#
_entry.id   85aeb7079749e214351c415c4f0e2401
#
_cell.length_a   1.000
_cell.length_b   1.000
_cell.length_c   1.000
_cell.angle_alpha   90.00
_cell.angle_beta   90.00
_cell.angle_gamma   90.00
#
_symmetry.space_group_name_H-M   'P 1'
#
loop_
_entity.id
_entity.type
_entity.pdbx_description
1 polymer ?
#
loop_
_entity_poly.entity_id
_entity_poly.type
_entity_poly.pdbx_seq_one_letter_code
_entity_poly.pdbx_strand_id
1 'polypeptide(L)'
;MIASSSFWNVHAVVSEHINASADCVRALYEEPANWARLFPATIRGARTVHRKGSTTVVEVDHVEGRVMNILHDISPMRIDLAEFKRHYEATFTNEFIPEADGMRYRLTASVRLKWPYRLAAPFVTPLVIARMRRYVVQPLKAAAET
;
A
#
# COMPACT_ATOMS: atom_id res chain seq x y z
N MET A 1 -13.86 -7.94 23.64
CA MET A 1 -13.45 -8.78 22.54
C MET A 1 -13.14 -8.00 21.30
N ILE A 2 -14.15 -7.45 20.66
CA ILE A 2 -13.97 -6.65 19.46
C ILE A 2 -13.16 -5.39 19.75
N ALA A 3 -13.44 -4.73 20.87
CA ALA A 3 -12.70 -3.53 21.29
C ALA A 3 -11.21 -3.79 21.51
N SER A 4 -10.84 -4.98 22.00
CA SER A 4 -9.44 -5.29 22.22
C SER A 4 -8.66 -5.51 20.93
N SER A 5 -9.27 -6.02 19.87
CA SER A 5 -8.59 -6.17 18.59
C SER A 5 -8.28 -4.81 17.96
N SER A 6 -9.18 -3.85 18.08
CA SER A 6 -8.97 -2.47 17.63
C SER A 6 -7.81 -1.81 18.37
N PHE A 7 -7.67 -2.07 19.65
CA PHE A 7 -6.59 -1.52 20.48
C PHE A 7 -5.20 -1.94 19.99
N TRP A 8 -5.08 -3.17 19.50
CA TRP A 8 -3.79 -3.73 19.08
C TRP A 8 -3.42 -3.45 17.62
N ASN A 9 -4.33 -2.89 16.83
CA ASN A 9 -4.07 -2.59 15.43
C ASN A 9 -3.29 -1.28 15.29
N VAL A 10 -2.40 -1.25 14.31
CA VAL A 10 -1.76 -0.02 13.84
C VAL A 10 -2.64 0.56 12.75
N HIS A 11 -2.93 1.86 12.85
CA HIS A 11 -3.69 2.59 11.84
C HIS A 11 -2.92 3.85 11.49
N ALA A 12 -2.54 3.99 10.22
CA ALA A 12 -1.68 5.08 9.76
C ALA A 12 -2.21 5.63 8.45
N VAL A 13 -2.21 6.96 8.31
CA VAL A 13 -2.67 7.65 7.11
C VAL A 13 -1.59 8.61 6.63
N VAL A 14 -1.26 8.57 5.34
CA VAL A 14 -0.39 9.53 4.67
C VAL A 14 -1.13 10.06 3.46
N SER A 15 -1.11 11.38 3.27
CA SER A 15 -1.78 12.05 2.16
C SER A 15 -0.82 13.02 1.51
N GLU A 16 -0.78 13.04 0.18
CA GLU A 16 0.13 13.90 -0.58
C GLU A 16 -0.52 14.35 -1.88
N HIS A 17 -0.30 15.60 -2.25
CA HIS A 17 -0.70 16.10 -3.57
C HIS A 17 0.31 15.65 -4.62
N ILE A 18 -0.18 15.20 -5.79
CA ILE A 18 0.63 14.78 -6.92
C ILE A 18 0.20 15.58 -8.15
N ASN A 19 1.18 16.17 -8.84
CA ASN A 19 0.95 16.93 -10.08
C ASN A 19 0.81 15.99 -11.29
N ALA A 20 -0.23 15.18 -11.27
CA ALA A 20 -0.60 14.27 -12.35
C ALA A 20 -2.08 13.94 -12.19
N SER A 21 -2.73 13.46 -13.23
CA SER A 21 -4.14 13.07 -13.12
C SER A 21 -4.31 11.82 -12.25
N ALA A 22 -5.44 11.73 -11.57
CA ALA A 22 -5.77 10.55 -10.76
C ALA A 22 -5.73 9.26 -11.59
N ASP A 23 -6.23 9.31 -12.83
CA ASP A 23 -6.22 8.14 -13.72
C ASP A 23 -4.80 7.71 -14.06
N CYS A 24 -3.90 8.66 -14.28
CA CYS A 24 -2.50 8.38 -14.60
C CYS A 24 -1.78 7.71 -13.41
N VAL A 25 -1.96 8.24 -12.22
CA VAL A 25 -1.34 7.67 -11.00
C VAL A 25 -1.89 6.28 -10.71
N ARG A 26 -3.21 6.12 -10.83
CA ARG A 26 -3.84 4.82 -10.64
C ARG A 26 -3.32 3.79 -11.65
N ALA A 27 -3.21 4.17 -12.91
CA ALA A 27 -2.72 3.26 -13.96
C ALA A 27 -1.29 2.76 -13.67
N LEU A 28 -0.44 3.62 -13.11
CA LEU A 28 0.89 3.21 -12.69
C LEU A 28 0.84 2.18 -11.57
N TYR A 29 -0.01 2.41 -10.58
CA TYR A 29 -0.09 1.56 -9.39
C TYR A 29 -0.78 0.22 -9.66
N GLU A 30 -1.84 0.20 -10.45
CA GLU A 30 -2.65 -1.00 -10.63
C GLU A 30 -1.98 -2.11 -11.42
N GLU A 31 -0.87 -1.81 -12.11
CA GLU A 31 -0.12 -2.81 -12.89
C GLU A 31 1.11 -3.27 -12.12
N PRO A 32 1.11 -4.53 -11.60
CA PRO A 32 2.24 -5.05 -10.83
C PRO A 32 3.57 -5.05 -11.58
N ALA A 33 3.55 -5.13 -12.92
CA ALA A 33 4.76 -5.07 -13.72
C ALA A 33 5.52 -3.74 -13.54
N ASN A 34 4.85 -2.68 -13.10
CA ASN A 34 5.47 -1.38 -12.84
C ASN A 34 6.14 -1.29 -11.46
N TRP A 35 5.82 -2.20 -10.53
CA TRP A 35 6.17 -2.02 -9.11
C TRP A 35 7.66 -2.00 -8.84
N ALA A 36 8.45 -2.80 -9.53
CA ALA A 36 9.90 -2.77 -9.35
C ALA A 36 10.50 -1.41 -9.76
N ARG A 37 9.92 -0.77 -10.76
CA ARG A 37 10.34 0.55 -11.22
C ARG A 37 9.80 1.66 -10.31
N LEU A 38 8.56 1.52 -9.84
CA LEU A 38 7.94 2.51 -8.94
C LEU A 38 8.57 2.49 -7.54
N PHE A 39 8.86 1.31 -7.03
CA PHE A 39 9.31 1.10 -5.65
C PHE A 39 10.65 0.36 -5.59
N PRO A 40 11.72 0.93 -6.20
CA PRO A 40 12.98 0.19 -6.35
C PRO A 40 13.72 -0.09 -5.05
N ALA A 41 13.44 0.68 -4.00
CA ALA A 41 14.07 0.47 -2.69
C ALA A 41 13.57 -0.78 -1.97
N THR A 42 12.36 -1.25 -2.30
CA THR A 42 11.72 -2.36 -1.57
C THR A 42 11.33 -3.52 -2.47
N ILE A 43 11.05 -3.29 -3.75
CA ILE A 43 10.55 -4.31 -4.66
C ILE A 43 11.54 -4.56 -5.79
N ARG A 44 12.00 -5.81 -5.91
CA ARG A 44 12.88 -6.26 -6.98
C ARG A 44 12.11 -6.72 -8.20
N GLY A 45 10.92 -7.28 -8.00
CA GLY A 45 10.06 -7.72 -9.06
C GLY A 45 8.67 -8.04 -8.53
N ALA A 46 7.68 -8.01 -9.42
CA ALA A 46 6.33 -8.38 -9.07
C ALA A 46 5.65 -8.95 -10.32
N ARG A 47 4.87 -9.99 -10.15
CA ARG A 47 4.12 -10.59 -11.26
C ARG A 47 2.73 -11.04 -10.82
N THR A 48 1.78 -10.87 -11.71
CA THR A 48 0.43 -11.39 -11.52
C THR A 48 0.46 -12.91 -11.67
N VAL A 49 0.01 -13.63 -10.65
CA VAL A 49 -0.10 -15.10 -10.69
C VAL A 49 -1.52 -15.56 -10.93
N HIS A 50 -2.51 -14.73 -10.59
CA HIS A 50 -3.92 -15.07 -10.81
C HIS A 50 -4.74 -13.79 -10.84
N ARG A 51 -5.74 -13.74 -11.72
CA ARG A 51 -6.69 -12.63 -11.80
C ARG A 51 -8.08 -13.18 -12.01
N LYS A 52 -9.01 -12.74 -11.18
CA LYS A 52 -10.41 -13.11 -11.29
C LYS A 52 -11.29 -11.93 -10.89
N GLY A 53 -12.03 -11.38 -11.84
CA GLY A 53 -12.87 -10.21 -11.60
C GLY A 53 -12.03 -9.01 -11.12
N SER A 54 -12.40 -8.43 -10.00
CA SER A 54 -11.72 -7.29 -9.40
C SER A 54 -10.55 -7.67 -8.49
N THR A 55 -10.23 -8.95 -8.40
CA THR A 55 -9.18 -9.46 -7.51
C THR A 55 -7.99 -9.94 -8.33
N THR A 56 -6.79 -9.47 -7.96
CA THR A 56 -5.53 -9.87 -8.58
C THR A 56 -4.57 -10.35 -7.50
N VAL A 57 -4.06 -11.57 -7.67
CA VAL A 57 -3.03 -12.13 -6.78
C VAL A 57 -1.67 -11.87 -7.39
N VAL A 58 -0.78 -11.25 -6.64
CA VAL A 58 0.54 -10.81 -7.09
C VAL A 58 1.61 -11.45 -6.24
N GLU A 59 2.58 -12.09 -6.89
CA GLU A 59 3.80 -12.54 -6.21
C GLU A 59 4.82 -11.42 -6.27
N VAL A 60 5.26 -10.96 -5.11
CA VAL A 60 6.22 -9.86 -4.99
C VAL A 60 7.56 -10.38 -4.50
N ASP A 61 8.61 -10.08 -5.25
CA ASP A 61 9.98 -10.30 -4.81
C ASP A 61 10.45 -9.04 -4.08
N HIS A 62 10.19 -9.03 -2.79
CA HIS A 62 10.56 -7.93 -1.89
C HIS A 62 11.99 -8.10 -1.41
N VAL A 63 12.68 -7.00 -1.11
CA VAL A 63 14.06 -7.05 -0.60
C VAL A 63 14.19 -7.88 0.69
N GLU A 64 13.09 -8.01 1.45
CA GLU A 64 13.04 -8.80 2.68
C GLU A 64 12.55 -10.25 2.46
N GLY A 65 12.27 -10.64 1.21
CA GLY A 65 11.80 -11.97 0.87
C GLY A 65 10.57 -11.95 -0.03
N ARG A 66 10.12 -13.13 -0.43
CA ARG A 66 8.98 -13.26 -1.32
C ARG A 66 7.66 -13.15 -0.55
N VAL A 67 6.75 -12.35 -1.06
CA VAL A 67 5.47 -12.06 -0.41
C VAL A 67 4.34 -12.19 -1.43
N MET A 68 3.18 -12.67 -1.00
CA MET A 68 1.97 -12.66 -1.81
C MET A 68 1.12 -11.45 -1.41
N ASN A 69 0.72 -10.69 -2.39
CA ASN A 69 -0.20 -9.56 -2.22
C ASN A 69 -1.49 -9.82 -2.99
N ILE A 70 -2.58 -9.31 -2.47
CA ILE A 70 -3.88 -9.40 -3.13
C ILE A 70 -4.38 -7.98 -3.36
N LEU A 71 -4.58 -7.63 -4.63
CA LEU A 71 -5.18 -6.37 -5.04
C LEU A 71 -6.68 -6.55 -5.23
N HIS A 72 -7.44 -5.65 -4.63
CA HIS A 72 -8.88 -5.54 -4.86
C HIS A 72 -9.19 -4.19 -5.48
N ASP A 73 -9.73 -4.21 -6.68
CA ASP A 73 -10.24 -3.02 -7.36
C ASP A 73 -11.63 -2.71 -6.78
N ILE A 74 -11.69 -1.76 -5.86
CA ILE A 74 -12.92 -1.41 -5.15
C ILE A 74 -13.79 -0.45 -5.96
N SER A 75 -13.16 0.59 -6.53
CA SER A 75 -13.85 1.62 -7.30
C SER A 75 -12.83 2.33 -8.19
N PRO A 76 -13.28 3.22 -9.11
CA PRO A 76 -12.34 3.99 -9.93
C PRO A 76 -11.34 4.83 -9.11
N MET A 77 -11.67 5.16 -7.85
CA MET A 77 -10.80 5.97 -6.99
C MET A 77 -10.14 5.20 -5.87
N ARG A 78 -10.33 3.86 -5.81
CA ARG A 78 -9.81 3.11 -4.67
C ARG A 78 -9.34 1.71 -5.06
N ILE A 79 -8.12 1.38 -4.65
CA ILE A 79 -7.56 0.03 -4.73
C ILE A 79 -7.09 -0.37 -3.33
N ASP A 80 -7.53 -1.53 -2.86
CA ASP A 80 -7.04 -2.12 -1.62
C ASP A 80 -5.99 -3.17 -1.92
N LEU A 81 -4.93 -3.18 -1.12
CA LEU A 81 -3.87 -4.17 -1.20
C LEU A 81 -3.78 -4.88 0.13
N ALA A 82 -3.95 -6.19 0.13
CA ALA A 82 -3.77 -7.02 1.31
C ALA A 82 -2.40 -7.71 1.25
N GLU A 83 -1.70 -7.69 2.37
CA GLU A 83 -0.38 -8.29 2.51
C GLU A 83 -0.36 -9.17 3.76
N PHE A 84 0.10 -10.41 3.60
CA PHE A 84 0.16 -11.38 4.69
C PHE A 84 1.61 -11.74 4.96
N LYS A 85 2.10 -11.39 6.14
CA LYS A 85 3.46 -11.72 6.59
C LYS A 85 3.43 -12.53 7.87
N ARG A 86 4.58 -13.08 8.22
CA ARG A 86 4.72 -13.95 9.39
C ARG A 86 4.27 -13.28 10.69
N HIS A 87 4.60 -12.00 10.86
CA HIS A 87 4.38 -11.27 12.11
C HIS A 87 3.19 -10.33 12.07
N TYR A 88 2.63 -10.07 10.88
CA TYR A 88 1.50 -9.19 10.75
C TYR A 88 0.71 -9.45 9.46
N GLU A 89 -0.49 -8.93 9.46
CA GLU A 89 -1.34 -8.78 8.27
C GLU A 89 -1.60 -7.30 8.08
N ALA A 90 -1.56 -6.84 6.85
CA ALA A 90 -1.78 -5.44 6.54
C ALA A 90 -2.74 -5.28 5.38
N THR A 91 -3.58 -4.27 5.46
CA THR A 91 -4.38 -3.79 4.34
C THR A 91 -4.00 -2.34 4.08
N PHE A 92 -3.62 -2.06 2.85
CA PHE A 92 -3.31 -0.71 2.39
C PHE A 92 -4.43 -0.24 1.49
N THR A 93 -5.12 0.81 1.90
CA THR A 93 -6.16 1.44 1.09
C THR A 93 -5.53 2.60 0.32
N ASN A 94 -5.56 2.50 -0.99
CA ASN A 94 -5.01 3.50 -1.90
C ASN A 94 -6.17 4.27 -2.52
N GLU A 95 -6.24 5.57 -2.25
CA GLU A 95 -7.26 6.43 -2.81
C GLU A 95 -6.64 7.45 -3.76
N PHE A 96 -7.22 7.56 -4.95
CA PHE A 96 -6.76 8.43 -6.04
C PHE A 96 -7.82 9.50 -6.26
N ILE A 97 -7.68 10.63 -5.57
CA ILE A 97 -8.73 11.66 -5.47
C ILE A 97 -8.40 12.83 -6.39
N PRO A 98 -9.21 13.11 -7.42
CA PRO A 98 -8.96 14.26 -8.28
C PRO A 98 -9.00 15.59 -7.51
N GLU A 99 -8.08 16.47 -7.85
CA GLU A 99 -8.01 17.85 -7.35
C GLU A 99 -7.85 18.81 -8.52
N ALA A 100 -7.99 20.12 -8.26
CA ALA A 100 -7.92 21.14 -9.30
C ALA A 100 -6.62 21.11 -10.11
N ASP A 101 -5.47 20.89 -9.43
CA ASP A 101 -4.14 20.93 -10.03
C ASP A 101 -3.47 19.56 -10.04
N GLY A 102 -4.25 18.49 -10.17
CA GLY A 102 -3.71 17.13 -10.17
C GLY A 102 -4.58 16.19 -9.38
N MET A 103 -3.99 15.56 -8.36
CA MET A 103 -4.73 14.62 -7.54
C MET A 103 -4.14 14.55 -6.14
N ARG A 104 -4.91 14.00 -5.22
CA ARG A 104 -4.45 13.68 -3.87
C ARG A 104 -4.39 12.17 -3.73
N TYR A 105 -3.21 11.69 -3.40
CA TYR A 105 -3.02 10.27 -3.08
C TYR A 105 -3.10 10.11 -1.57
N ARG A 106 -4.05 9.31 -1.11
CA ARG A 106 -4.18 9.00 0.31
C ARG A 106 -3.97 7.51 0.51
N LEU A 107 -2.95 7.19 1.30
CA LEU A 107 -2.59 5.83 1.65
C LEU A 107 -2.94 5.60 3.11
N THR A 108 -3.81 4.64 3.37
CA THR A 108 -4.20 4.24 4.71
C THR A 108 -3.72 2.83 4.96
N ALA A 109 -2.92 2.64 6.00
CA ALA A 109 -2.47 1.32 6.42
C ALA A 109 -3.21 0.89 7.67
N SER A 110 -3.82 -0.28 7.62
CA SER A 110 -4.40 -0.96 8.78
C SER A 110 -3.59 -2.24 8.99
N VAL A 111 -2.80 -2.27 10.06
CA VAL A 111 -1.90 -3.38 10.33
C VAL A 111 -2.36 -4.11 11.58
N ARG A 112 -2.55 -5.42 11.44
CA ARG A 112 -2.86 -6.30 12.54
C ARG A 112 -1.61 -7.08 12.91
N LEU A 113 -0.99 -6.66 14.02
CA LEU A 113 0.19 -7.35 14.54
C LEU A 113 -0.22 -8.64 15.24
N LYS A 114 0.53 -9.72 14.98
CA LYS A 114 0.32 -11.00 15.63
C LYS A 114 1.03 -11.02 17.00
N TRP A 115 0.51 -11.80 17.91
CA TRP A 115 1.14 -11.99 19.22
C TRP A 115 2.56 -12.58 19.07
N PRO A 116 3.58 -12.09 19.80
CA PRO A 116 3.54 -11.03 20.81
C PRO A 116 3.77 -9.61 20.26
N TYR A 117 3.94 -9.43 18.95
CA TYR A 117 4.32 -8.17 18.31
C TYR A 117 3.26 -7.08 18.50
N ARG A 118 2.00 -7.44 18.69
CA ARG A 118 0.92 -6.48 18.90
C ARG A 118 1.06 -5.60 20.14
N LEU A 119 1.91 -6.04 21.11
CA LEU A 119 2.21 -5.22 22.28
C LEU A 119 3.00 -3.97 21.93
N ALA A 120 3.68 -3.97 20.80
CA ALA A 120 4.47 -2.84 20.33
C ALA A 120 3.66 -1.85 19.46
N ALA A 121 2.38 -2.11 19.20
CA ALA A 121 1.56 -1.31 18.28
C ALA A 121 1.64 0.21 18.50
N PRO A 122 1.55 0.75 19.74
CA PRO A 122 1.62 2.19 19.96
C PRO A 122 2.96 2.81 19.55
N PHE A 123 4.04 2.01 19.58
CA PHE A 123 5.39 2.48 19.24
C PHE A 123 5.70 2.31 17.76
N VAL A 124 4.95 1.45 17.06
CA VAL A 124 5.18 1.12 15.65
C VAL A 124 4.54 2.14 14.72
N THR A 125 3.45 2.78 15.13
CA THR A 125 2.67 3.69 14.27
C THR A 125 3.53 4.80 13.63
N PRO A 126 4.37 5.55 14.37
CA PRO A 126 5.21 6.59 13.73
C PRO A 126 6.19 6.01 12.71
N LEU A 127 6.71 4.81 12.98
CA LEU A 127 7.62 4.11 12.06
C LEU A 127 6.89 3.72 10.78
N VAL A 128 5.67 3.21 10.89
CA VAL A 128 4.85 2.84 9.74
C VAL A 128 4.57 4.06 8.88
N ILE A 129 4.18 5.19 9.47
CA ILE A 129 3.94 6.44 8.75
C ILE A 129 5.19 6.87 7.99
N ALA A 130 6.36 6.87 8.64
CA ALA A 130 7.61 7.26 8.01
C ALA A 130 7.96 6.35 6.82
N ARG A 131 7.77 5.04 6.97
CA ARG A 131 8.04 4.07 5.91
C ARG A 131 7.06 4.20 4.74
N MET A 132 5.79 4.41 5.02
CA MET A 132 4.78 4.65 3.98
C MET A 132 5.14 5.87 3.15
N ARG A 133 5.51 6.96 3.80
CA ARG A 133 5.90 8.20 3.12
C ARG A 133 7.15 7.99 2.27
N ARG A 134 8.18 7.39 2.83
CA ARG A 134 9.48 7.24 2.17
C ARG A 134 9.46 6.20 1.06
N TYR A 135 8.80 5.07 1.26
CA TYR A 135 8.91 3.92 0.36
C TYR A 135 7.73 3.72 -0.58
N VAL A 136 6.63 4.41 -0.36
CA VAL A 136 5.44 4.30 -1.22
C VAL A 136 5.04 5.65 -1.79
N VAL A 137 4.70 6.60 -0.94
CA VAL A 137 4.12 7.88 -1.37
C VAL A 137 5.10 8.70 -2.19
N GLN A 138 6.30 8.94 -1.68
CA GLN A 138 7.30 9.75 -2.38
C GLN A 138 7.78 9.11 -3.69
N PRO A 139 8.07 7.80 -3.75
CA PRO A 139 8.42 7.16 -5.02
C PRO A 139 7.30 7.23 -6.07
N LEU A 140 6.04 7.01 -5.64
CA LEU A 140 4.91 7.09 -6.56
C LEU A 140 4.74 8.52 -7.11
N LYS A 141 4.84 9.52 -6.24
CA LYS A 141 4.80 10.93 -6.62
C LYS A 141 5.92 11.26 -7.62
N ALA A 142 7.15 10.85 -7.33
CA ALA A 142 8.29 11.10 -8.20
C ALA A 142 8.09 10.48 -9.59
N ALA A 143 7.61 9.24 -9.65
CA ALA A 143 7.35 8.55 -10.91
C ALA A 143 6.23 9.20 -11.71
N ALA A 144 5.16 9.63 -11.05
CA ALA A 144 4.00 10.21 -11.70
C ALA A 144 4.25 11.63 -12.23
N GLU A 145 5.13 12.38 -11.58
CA GLU A 145 5.44 13.77 -11.95
C GLU A 145 6.57 13.90 -12.98
N THR A 146 7.12 12.78 -13.42
CA THR A 146 8.25 12.79 -14.35
C THR A 146 7.82 13.07 -15.80
#